data_e8ae06bb7e41242b29ed1385c2f24495
#
_entry.id   e8ae06bb7e41242b29ed1385c2f24495
#
_cell.length_a   1.000
_cell.length_b   1.000
_cell.length_c   1.000
_cell.angle_alpha   90.00
_cell.angle_beta   90.00
_cell.angle_gamma   90.00
#
_symmetry.space_group_name_H-M   'P 1'
#
loop_
_entity.id
_entity.type
_entity.pdbx_description
1 polymer ?
#
loop_
_entity_poly.entity_id
_entity_poly.type
_entity_poly.pdbx_seq_one_letter_code
_entity_poly.pdbx_strand_id
1 'polypeptide(L)' 'MSTKINVAIAGGAGYTGGELIRLLLHHPSAHLVSIVSQSGAGMPLGSVHHDLEEETDLTFEEELPHKDIDVLFLCLGHG' A
#
# COMPACT_ATOMS: atom_id res chain seq x y z
N MET A 1 -11.83 -19.94 -10.69
CA MET A 1 -11.00 -19.66 -9.55
C MET A 1 -10.04 -18.52 -9.85
N SER A 2 -10.08 -17.49 -9.08
CA SER A 2 -9.22 -16.34 -9.35
C SER A 2 -8.00 -16.38 -8.45
N THR A 3 -6.86 -16.12 -9.05
CA THR A 3 -5.60 -16.00 -8.32
C THR A 3 -5.27 -14.54 -8.22
N LYS A 4 -5.16 -14.04 -7.02
CA LYS A 4 -4.79 -12.65 -6.83
C LYS A 4 -3.29 -12.50 -6.84
N ILE A 5 -2.85 -11.37 -7.34
CA ILE A 5 -1.44 -11.02 -7.39
C ILE A 5 -1.11 -10.25 -6.12
N ASN A 6 -0.11 -10.70 -5.40
CA ASN A 6 0.31 -10.01 -4.18
C ASN A 6 1.13 -8.78 -4.54
N VAL A 7 0.69 -7.64 -4.07
CA VAL A 7 1.26 -6.35 -4.44
C VAL A 7 1.78 -5.63 -3.21
N ALA A 8 2.92 -5.01 -3.35
CA ALA A 8 3.47 -4.14 -2.30
C ALA A 8 3.76 -2.77 -2.90
N ILE A 9 3.72 -1.76 -2.06
CA ILE A 9 3.97 -0.39 -2.46
C ILE A 9 5.05 0.19 -1.57
N ALA A 10 6.05 0.80 -2.16
CA ALA A 10 7.05 1.54 -1.41
C ALA A 10 6.79 3.03 -1.63
N GLY A 11 6.72 3.78 -0.55
CA GLY A 11 6.44 5.20 -0.63
C GLY A 11 4.95 5.51 -0.60
N GLY A 12 4.19 4.77 0.19
CA GLY A 12 2.74 4.86 0.18
C GLY A 12 2.13 6.07 0.84
N ALA A 13 2.93 6.86 1.57
CA ALA A 13 2.37 7.99 2.29
C ALA A 13 2.15 9.22 1.41
N GLY A 14 2.76 9.28 0.23
CA GLY A 14 2.61 10.43 -0.63
C GLY A 14 1.32 10.42 -1.43
N TYR A 15 1.11 11.46 -2.20
CA TYR A 15 -0.10 11.60 -2.99
C TYR A 15 -0.24 10.48 -4.02
N THR A 16 0.85 10.21 -4.74
CA THR A 16 0.83 9.14 -5.75
C THR A 16 0.58 7.79 -5.11
N GLY A 17 1.20 7.55 -3.95
CA GLY A 17 0.98 6.31 -3.25
C GLY A 17 -0.46 6.14 -2.82
N GLY A 18 -1.08 7.21 -2.35
CA GLY A 18 -2.48 7.17 -1.95
C GLY A 18 -3.40 6.81 -3.10
N GLU A 19 -3.15 7.39 -4.27
CA GLU A 19 -3.94 7.08 -5.45
C GLU A 19 -3.80 5.62 -5.85
N LEU A 20 -2.58 5.12 -5.81
CA LEU A 20 -2.32 3.73 -6.15
C LEU A 20 -2.98 2.77 -5.15
N ILE A 21 -2.92 3.12 -3.87
CA ILE A 21 -3.58 2.31 -2.85
C ILE A 21 -5.07 2.19 -3.14
N ARG A 22 -5.71 3.29 -3.47
CA ARG A 22 -7.14 3.26 -3.76
C ARG A 22 -7.45 2.37 -4.95
N LEU A 23 -6.66 2.48 -6.00
CA LEU A 23 -6.85 1.63 -7.17
C LEU A 23 -6.70 0.16 -6.84
N LEU A 24 -5.67 -0.18 -6.06
CA LEU A 24 -5.39 -1.58 -5.77
C LEU A 24 -6.37 -2.18 -4.79
N LEU A 25 -6.86 -1.41 -3.84
CA LEU A 25 -7.84 -1.93 -2.89
C LEU A 25 -9.12 -2.36 -3.59
N HIS A 26 -9.45 -1.71 -4.68
CA HIS A 26 -10.67 -2.01 -5.43
C HIS A 26 -10.42 -2.88 -6.65
N HIS A 27 -9.18 -3.31 -6.86
CA HIS A 27 -8.85 -4.12 -8.02
C HIS A 27 -9.15 -5.59 -7.73
N PRO A 28 -9.95 -6.25 -8.54
CA PRO A 28 -10.40 -7.61 -8.22
C PRO A 28 -9.30 -8.66 -8.26
N SER A 29 -8.20 -8.39 -8.97
CA SER A 29 -7.13 -9.36 -9.11
C SER A 29 -5.89 -9.01 -8.31
N ALA A 30 -5.95 -7.95 -7.51
CA ALA A 30 -4.79 -7.51 -6.74
C ALA A 30 -5.07 -7.68 -5.25
N HIS A 31 -4.06 -8.17 -4.55
CA HIS A 31 -4.11 -8.30 -3.10
C HIS A 31 -3.00 -7.43 -2.53
N LEU A 32 -3.36 -6.31 -1.94
CA LEU A 32 -2.39 -5.37 -1.40
C LEU A 32 -1.94 -5.90 -0.05
N VAL A 33 -0.69 -6.35 0.03
CA VAL A 33 -0.19 -7.03 1.21
C VAL A 33 0.74 -6.17 2.06
N SER A 34 1.36 -5.15 1.48
CA SER A 34 2.32 -4.36 2.24
C SER A 34 2.45 -2.98 1.62
N ILE A 35 2.56 -1.98 2.47
CA ILE A 35 2.78 -0.60 2.06
C ILE A 35 3.87 -0.04 2.95
N VAL A 36 4.96 0.37 2.34
CA VAL A 36 6.13 0.82 3.09
C VAL A 36 6.20 2.33 3.06
N SER A 37 6.46 2.91 4.22
CA SER A 37 6.70 4.33 4.34
C SER A 37 7.60 4.55 5.53
N GLN A 38 8.77 5.12 5.30
CA GLN A 38 9.69 5.35 6.40
C GLN A 38 9.16 6.39 7.37
N SER A 39 8.51 7.41 6.86
CA SER A 39 8.00 8.47 7.71
C SER A 39 6.70 8.10 8.40
N GLY A 40 5.97 7.13 7.86
CA GLY A 40 4.69 6.73 8.42
C GLY A 40 4.68 5.34 9.02
N ALA A 41 5.84 4.71 9.18
CA ALA A 41 5.90 3.34 9.66
C ALA A 41 5.15 3.18 10.98
N GLY A 42 4.33 2.15 11.05
CA GLY A 42 3.54 1.87 12.24
C GLY A 42 2.21 2.59 12.30
N MET A 43 1.98 3.55 11.40
CA MET A 43 0.73 4.30 11.40
C MET A 43 -0.30 3.60 10.52
N PRO A 44 -1.58 3.63 10.90
CA PRO A 44 -2.62 3.10 10.02
C PRO A 44 -2.72 3.95 8.75
N LEU A 45 -3.09 3.29 7.65
CA LEU A 45 -3.27 4.01 6.41
C LEU A 45 -4.29 5.14 6.55
N GLY A 46 -5.33 4.92 7.32
CA GLY A 46 -6.37 5.92 7.51
C GLY A 46 -5.90 7.19 8.19
N SER A 47 -4.77 7.15 8.91
CA SER A 47 -4.26 8.34 9.56
C SER A 47 -3.60 9.29 8.56
N VAL A 48 -3.18 8.78 7.41
CA VAL A 48 -2.56 9.59 6.37
C VAL A 48 -3.54 9.84 5.23
N HIS A 49 -4.27 8.80 4.86
CA HIS A 49 -5.27 8.86 3.80
C HIS A 49 -6.63 8.64 4.43
N HIS A 50 -7.24 9.72 4.88
CA HIS A 50 -8.44 9.62 5.72
C HIS A 50 -9.61 8.93 5.06
N ASP A 51 -9.70 9.00 3.75
CA ASP A 51 -10.77 8.33 3.03
C ASP A 51 -10.63 6.80 3.05
N LEU A 52 -9.47 6.31 3.48
CA LEU A 52 -9.24 4.87 3.55
C LEU A 52 -9.45 4.31 4.95
N GLU A 53 -9.87 5.15 5.88
CA GLU A 53 -9.97 4.73 7.28
C GLU A 53 -10.88 3.53 7.45
N GLU A 54 -11.97 3.47 6.71
CA GLU A 54 -12.92 2.37 6.81
C GLU A 54 -12.72 1.33 5.71
N GLU A 55 -11.76 1.56 4.80
CA GLU A 55 -11.53 0.67 3.68
C GLU A 55 -10.55 -0.44 4.03
N THR A 56 -9.64 -0.19 4.95
CA THR A 56 -8.60 -1.15 5.24
C THR A 56 -8.03 -0.91 6.63
N ASP A 57 -7.57 -2.01 7.25
CA ASP A 57 -6.88 -1.95 8.53
C ASP A 57 -5.37 -1.94 8.38
N LEU A 58 -4.87 -1.89 7.15
CA LEU A 58 -3.44 -1.96 6.92
C LEU A 58 -2.73 -0.79 7.58
N THR A 59 -1.50 -1.05 7.99
CA THR A 59 -0.62 -0.02 8.52
C THR A 59 0.61 0.08 7.63
N PHE A 60 1.24 1.25 7.66
CA PHE A 60 2.50 1.42 6.95
C PHE A 60 3.58 0.61 7.64
N GLU A 61 4.45 0.01 6.84
CA GLU A 61 5.55 -0.78 7.34
C GLU A 61 6.87 -0.09 7.07
N GLU A 62 7.88 -0.45 7.84
CA GLU A 62 9.19 0.12 7.67
C GLU A 62 9.98 -0.54 6.56
N GLU A 63 9.78 -1.84 6.39
CA GLU A 63 10.50 -2.62 5.40
C GLU A 63 9.56 -3.50 4.64
N LEU A 64 9.94 -3.82 3.40
CA LEU A 64 9.18 -4.75 2.59
C LEU A 64 9.35 -6.18 3.12
N PRO A 65 8.28 -6.99 3.04
CA PRO A 65 8.44 -8.41 3.34
C PRO A 65 9.36 -9.06 2.32
N HIS A 66 9.99 -10.15 2.73
CA HIS A 66 11.01 -10.78 1.91
C HIS A 66 10.44 -11.76 0.90
N LYS A 67 9.18 -12.09 1.00
CA LYS A 67 8.58 -13.09 0.12
C LYS A 67 7.11 -12.82 -0.04
N ASP A 68 6.49 -13.57 -0.96
CA ASP A 68 5.06 -13.50 -1.23
C ASP A 68 4.64 -12.19 -1.87
N ILE A 69 5.59 -11.52 -2.55
CA ILE A 69 5.31 -10.31 -3.30
C ILE A 69 5.51 -10.61 -4.77
N ASP A 70 4.46 -10.41 -5.56
CA ASP A 70 4.54 -10.62 -7.00
C ASP A 70 4.90 -9.35 -7.75
N VAL A 71 4.41 -8.21 -7.25
CA VAL A 71 4.64 -6.92 -7.91
C VAL A 71 4.95 -5.88 -6.85
N LEU A 72 5.96 -5.07 -7.12
CA LEU A 72 6.32 -3.97 -6.24
C LEU A 72 6.21 -2.67 -7.01
N PHE A 73 5.42 -1.75 -6.49
CA PHE A 73 5.32 -0.40 -7.05
C PHE A 73 6.17 0.55 -6.22
N LEU A 74 6.95 1.35 -6.90
CA LEU A 74 7.78 2.36 -6.25
C LEU A 74 7.16 3.73 -6.48
N CYS A 75 6.65 4.32 -5.42
CA CYS A 75 6.06 5.64 -5.47
C CYS A 75 7.03 6.61 -4.82
N LEU A 76 8.11 6.88 -5.50
CA LEU A 76 9.16 7.75 -4.98
C LEU A 76 8.73 9.18 -5.22
N GLY A 77 7.83 9.63 -4.40
CA GLY A 77 7.38 10.98 -4.49
C GLY A 77 8.52 11.89 -4.11
N HIS A 78 8.58 13.00 -4.75
CA HIS A 78 9.48 14.02 -4.31
C HIS A 78 8.85 15.33 -4.63
N GLY A 79 9.17 16.18 -3.83
CA GLY A 79 8.47 17.42 -3.79
C GLY A 79 8.26 17.96 -5.12
#